data_ade1a94816123cd2902aa55f7803a532
#
_entry.id   ade1a94816123cd2902aa55f7803a532
#
_cell.length_a   1.000
_cell.length_b   1.000
_cell.length_c   1.000
_cell.angle_alpha   90.00
_cell.angle_beta   90.00
_cell.angle_gamma   90.00
#
_symmetry.space_group_name_H-M   'P 1'
#
loop_
_entity.id
_entity.type
_entity.pdbx_description
1 polymer ?
#
loop_
_entity_poly.entity_id
_entity_poly.type
_entity_poly.pdbx_seq_one_letter_code
_entity_poly.pdbx_strand_id
1 'polypeptide(L)'
;MTYEVIIADDVSTDATAEISRFVDGLVICRNQTNQGFLRNCNQAAKAAKGKYIMFLNNDTKVTEGWLSSLVNLIESDDTIGMVGSKLVYPDGRLQEAGGIIWSDGSGWNYGRLDDPDKAEYNYVKDVDYISGAAILLSVDLWKQIGGFDERFAPAYCEDSDLAFEVRKAGYRVVYQPLSKVIHFEGVSNGTDVNGTGLKRYQVENSQKLKEKWADEFKKQCVNDGNPNPFRARERSQGKKVILVVDHYVPTFDKDAGSKTTYQYLKMFLKKGYVVKFLGDNFLHEEPYSTTLQQMGIEILYGDHWATGLWDWLKLNKDEIDVAYLNRPHIATKYVDFIKENTNIKVIYYGHDLHFLRLGREYELTGDINIKREADYWRAIELSMMRKAAISYYPSYVEINAIHAIDPEIKAKAIPAYVYDHFLGDIQEDFAKREGLLFVGGFAHPPNADAVLWFAKEIFPYIREQLPDIKFYVVGSKVTDEIKALEQPGNGIIIKGFVSEEELANLYASCKVVVVPLRYGAGVKGKVVEAIYNGAPIITTSTGAEGIPQVEQVLEVEDDPKTFADKTVALYQDNDRCRQMCEGTQKYIREHFSMDGAWKVIEEDFSR
;
A
#
# COMPACT_ATOMS: atom_id res chain seq x y z
N MET A 1 0.55 -19.55 -16.89
CA MET A 1 -0.83 -19.26 -17.33
C MET A 1 -1.09 -20.01 -18.63
N THR A 2 -2.22 -20.71 -18.76
CA THR A 2 -2.68 -21.32 -20.01
C THR A 2 -3.73 -20.41 -20.64
N TYR A 3 -3.71 -20.26 -21.95
CA TYR A 3 -4.67 -19.45 -22.71
C TYR A 3 -4.97 -20.09 -24.06
N GLU A 4 -6.11 -19.75 -24.62
CA GLU A 4 -6.48 -20.04 -26.00
C GLU A 4 -6.62 -18.73 -26.78
N VAL A 5 -6.41 -18.76 -28.07
CA VAL A 5 -6.58 -17.60 -28.96
C VAL A 5 -7.73 -17.86 -29.90
N ILE A 6 -8.73 -16.97 -29.87
CA ILE A 6 -9.92 -17.01 -30.72
C ILE A 6 -9.84 -15.82 -31.69
N ILE A 7 -9.81 -16.10 -32.98
CA ILE A 7 -9.86 -15.09 -34.04
C ILE A 7 -11.31 -14.86 -34.44
N ALA A 8 -11.82 -13.66 -34.16
CA ALA A 8 -13.15 -13.21 -34.59
C ALA A 8 -13.04 -12.59 -35.99
N ASP A 9 -13.28 -13.38 -37.03
CA ASP A 9 -13.12 -12.97 -38.43
C ASP A 9 -14.45 -12.56 -39.05
N ASP A 10 -14.64 -11.27 -39.30
CA ASP A 10 -15.86 -10.68 -39.87
C ASP A 10 -15.77 -10.55 -41.40
N VAL A 11 -15.50 -11.68 -42.06
CA VAL A 11 -15.41 -11.79 -43.53
C VAL A 11 -14.20 -11.05 -44.10
N SER A 12 -13.03 -11.20 -43.45
CA SER A 12 -11.79 -10.63 -43.94
C SER A 12 -11.45 -11.09 -45.37
N THR A 13 -10.93 -10.17 -46.15
CA THR A 13 -10.56 -10.40 -47.55
C THR A 13 -9.06 -10.62 -47.80
N ASP A 14 -8.29 -10.53 -46.72
CA ASP A 14 -6.85 -10.77 -46.66
C ASP A 14 -6.51 -12.21 -46.27
N ALA A 15 -5.24 -12.48 -45.91
CA ALA A 15 -4.76 -13.79 -45.52
C ALA A 15 -5.28 -14.29 -44.15
N THR A 16 -6.17 -13.56 -43.45
CA THR A 16 -6.70 -13.94 -42.12
C THR A 16 -7.39 -15.31 -42.17
N ALA A 17 -8.08 -15.63 -43.26
CA ALA A 17 -8.74 -16.94 -43.45
C ALA A 17 -7.74 -18.11 -43.48
N GLU A 18 -6.48 -17.86 -43.76
CA GLU A 18 -5.39 -18.85 -43.92
C GLU A 18 -4.43 -18.87 -42.72
N ILE A 19 -4.71 -18.06 -41.66
CA ILE A 19 -3.78 -17.85 -40.54
C ILE A 19 -3.43 -19.17 -39.82
N SER A 20 -4.34 -20.15 -39.81
CA SER A 20 -4.10 -21.50 -39.26
C SER A 20 -2.99 -22.28 -39.98
N ARG A 21 -2.56 -21.84 -41.17
CA ARG A 21 -1.39 -22.41 -41.88
C ARG A 21 -0.07 -21.95 -41.25
N PHE A 22 -0.07 -20.88 -40.48
CA PHE A 22 1.13 -20.24 -39.93
C PHE A 22 1.19 -20.32 -38.41
N VAL A 23 0.03 -20.50 -37.74
CA VAL A 23 -0.07 -20.53 -36.28
C VAL A 23 -0.95 -21.69 -35.86
N ASP A 24 -0.42 -22.59 -35.06
CA ASP A 24 -1.16 -23.73 -34.50
C ASP A 24 -1.99 -23.34 -33.29
N GLY A 25 -3.06 -24.11 -33.02
CA GLY A 25 -3.87 -24.00 -31.81
C GLY A 25 -4.86 -22.85 -31.81
N LEU A 26 -5.10 -22.18 -32.95
CA LEU A 26 -6.10 -21.11 -33.05
C LEU A 26 -7.52 -21.67 -33.21
N VAL A 27 -8.48 -20.96 -32.59
CA VAL A 27 -9.92 -21.14 -32.87
C VAL A 27 -10.35 -19.98 -33.78
N ILE A 28 -10.82 -20.28 -34.99
CA ILE A 28 -11.26 -19.27 -35.94
C ILE A 28 -12.79 -19.26 -36.00
N CYS A 29 -13.38 -18.13 -35.62
CA CYS A 29 -14.82 -17.85 -35.71
C CYS A 29 -15.09 -16.89 -36.86
N ARG A 30 -15.34 -17.43 -38.07
CA ARG A 30 -15.59 -16.63 -39.26
C ARG A 30 -17.09 -16.47 -39.50
N ASN A 31 -17.57 -15.24 -39.66
CA ASN A 31 -18.93 -14.91 -40.03
C ASN A 31 -19.18 -15.20 -41.53
N GLN A 32 -20.43 -15.44 -41.89
CA GLN A 32 -20.85 -15.61 -43.30
C GLN A 32 -21.06 -14.25 -44.00
N THR A 33 -21.48 -13.24 -43.24
CA THR A 33 -21.67 -11.86 -43.68
C THR A 33 -21.09 -10.92 -42.63
N ASN A 34 -20.70 -9.72 -43.07
CA ASN A 34 -20.16 -8.72 -42.16
C ASN A 34 -21.19 -8.32 -41.09
N GLN A 35 -20.85 -8.53 -39.82
CA GLN A 35 -21.73 -8.29 -38.66
C GLN A 35 -21.38 -7.00 -37.92
N GLY A 36 -20.23 -6.42 -38.22
CA GLY A 36 -19.65 -5.31 -37.47
C GLY A 36 -18.97 -5.77 -36.16
N PHE A 37 -18.21 -4.88 -35.56
CA PHE A 37 -17.36 -5.16 -34.39
C PHE A 37 -18.11 -5.84 -33.26
N LEU A 38 -19.20 -5.24 -32.81
CA LEU A 38 -19.96 -5.67 -31.63
C LEU A 38 -20.49 -7.10 -31.77
N ARG A 39 -21.19 -7.40 -32.87
CA ARG A 39 -21.78 -8.73 -33.09
C ARG A 39 -20.72 -9.79 -33.36
N ASN A 40 -19.65 -9.41 -34.05
CA ASN A 40 -18.50 -10.29 -34.28
C ASN A 40 -17.88 -10.74 -32.95
N CYS A 41 -17.63 -9.81 -32.02
CA CYS A 41 -17.17 -10.11 -30.67
C CYS A 41 -18.14 -10.99 -29.87
N ASN A 42 -19.43 -10.67 -29.88
CA ASN A 42 -20.49 -11.47 -29.20
C ASN A 42 -20.55 -12.92 -29.74
N GLN A 43 -20.35 -13.10 -31.05
CA GLN A 43 -20.37 -14.43 -31.66
C GLN A 43 -19.12 -15.23 -31.31
N ALA A 44 -17.94 -14.63 -31.42
CA ALA A 44 -16.66 -15.28 -31.12
C ALA A 44 -16.54 -15.66 -29.64
N ALA A 45 -17.07 -14.82 -28.72
CA ALA A 45 -17.07 -15.05 -27.29
C ALA A 45 -17.77 -16.36 -26.87
N LYS A 46 -18.70 -16.89 -27.69
CA LYS A 46 -19.36 -18.18 -27.43
C LYS A 46 -18.41 -19.38 -27.50
N ALA A 47 -17.27 -19.23 -28.17
CA ALA A 47 -16.26 -20.28 -28.28
C ALA A 47 -15.28 -20.29 -27.08
N ALA A 48 -15.30 -19.27 -26.25
CA ALA A 48 -14.40 -19.14 -25.09
C ALA A 48 -14.67 -20.22 -24.04
N LYS A 49 -13.59 -20.90 -23.59
CA LYS A 49 -13.61 -22.00 -22.61
C LYS A 49 -12.86 -21.64 -21.32
N GLY A 50 -12.09 -20.55 -21.33
CA GLY A 50 -11.30 -20.09 -20.18
C GLY A 50 -12.18 -19.52 -19.06
N LYS A 51 -11.60 -19.30 -17.87
CA LYS A 51 -12.24 -18.60 -16.75
C LYS A 51 -12.51 -17.12 -17.09
N TYR A 52 -11.60 -16.51 -17.85
CA TYR A 52 -11.67 -15.12 -18.28
C TYR A 52 -11.74 -15.01 -19.79
N ILE A 53 -12.36 -13.94 -20.28
CA ILE A 53 -12.33 -13.54 -21.68
C ILE A 53 -11.58 -12.22 -21.80
N MET A 54 -10.67 -12.15 -22.75
CA MET A 54 -9.91 -10.96 -23.11
C MET A 54 -10.29 -10.51 -24.51
N PHE A 55 -10.93 -9.35 -24.61
CA PHE A 55 -11.14 -8.67 -25.90
C PHE A 55 -9.89 -7.86 -26.21
N LEU A 56 -9.28 -8.12 -27.36
CA LEU A 56 -8.07 -7.45 -27.81
C LEU A 56 -8.20 -7.10 -29.29
N ASN A 57 -8.09 -5.81 -29.62
CA ASN A 57 -8.16 -5.36 -31.00
C ASN A 57 -6.97 -5.87 -31.82
N ASN A 58 -7.22 -6.14 -33.11
CA ASN A 58 -6.20 -6.63 -34.04
C ASN A 58 -5.15 -5.57 -34.43
N ASP A 59 -5.40 -4.29 -34.19
CA ASP A 59 -4.47 -3.18 -34.37
C ASP A 59 -3.73 -2.80 -33.06
N THR A 60 -3.37 -3.83 -32.27
CA THR A 60 -2.61 -3.68 -31.04
C THR A 60 -1.30 -4.45 -31.06
N LYS A 61 -0.34 -3.97 -30.27
CA LYS A 61 0.88 -4.69 -29.91
C LYS A 61 1.01 -4.72 -28.38
N VAL A 62 1.04 -5.93 -27.85
CA VAL A 62 1.16 -6.17 -26.41
C VAL A 62 2.61 -6.11 -25.94
N THR A 63 2.83 -5.80 -24.66
CA THR A 63 4.14 -5.76 -24.02
C THR A 63 4.33 -6.92 -23.06
N GLU A 64 5.53 -7.13 -22.55
CA GLU A 64 5.79 -8.15 -21.54
C GLU A 64 4.93 -7.92 -20.27
N GLY A 65 4.40 -9.00 -19.70
CA GLY A 65 3.62 -8.94 -18.45
C GLY A 65 2.20 -8.37 -18.57
N TRP A 66 1.79 -7.87 -19.72
CA TRP A 66 0.50 -7.18 -19.89
C TRP A 66 -0.71 -8.01 -19.46
N LEU A 67 -0.79 -9.29 -19.85
CA LEU A 67 -1.91 -10.17 -19.53
C LEU A 67 -1.84 -10.66 -18.08
N SER A 68 -0.65 -11.01 -17.59
CA SER A 68 -0.48 -11.48 -16.22
C SER A 68 -0.83 -10.40 -15.20
N SER A 69 -0.52 -9.12 -15.48
CA SER A 69 -0.90 -8.02 -14.59
C SER A 69 -2.42 -7.82 -14.51
N LEU A 70 -3.15 -8.02 -15.61
CA LEU A 70 -4.62 -7.99 -15.60
C LEU A 70 -5.21 -9.15 -14.79
N VAL A 71 -4.72 -10.37 -15.03
CA VAL A 71 -5.22 -11.56 -14.32
C VAL A 71 -4.90 -11.49 -12.83
N ASN A 72 -3.69 -11.09 -12.46
CA ASN A 72 -3.33 -10.94 -11.06
C ASN A 72 -4.22 -9.90 -10.35
N LEU A 73 -4.57 -8.80 -11.03
CA LEU A 73 -5.43 -7.77 -10.45
C LEU A 73 -6.87 -8.27 -10.27
N ILE A 74 -7.47 -8.90 -11.27
CA ILE A 74 -8.86 -9.38 -11.16
C ILE A 74 -9.00 -10.53 -10.16
N GLU A 75 -7.93 -11.29 -9.91
CA GLU A 75 -7.90 -12.36 -8.92
C GLU A 75 -7.56 -11.89 -7.50
N SER A 76 -7.08 -10.65 -7.34
CA SER A 76 -6.71 -10.10 -6.03
C SER A 76 -7.90 -9.61 -5.21
N ASP A 77 -9.05 -9.35 -5.84
CA ASP A 77 -10.24 -8.79 -5.19
C ASP A 77 -11.51 -9.24 -5.94
N ASP A 78 -12.34 -10.05 -5.28
CA ASP A 78 -13.58 -10.60 -5.85
C ASP A 78 -14.62 -9.53 -6.23
N THR A 79 -14.45 -8.29 -5.80
CA THR A 79 -15.30 -7.16 -6.21
C THR A 79 -14.95 -6.61 -7.60
N ILE A 80 -13.82 -6.99 -8.18
CA ILE A 80 -13.40 -6.55 -9.50
C ILE A 80 -14.06 -7.44 -10.57
N GLY A 81 -14.91 -6.84 -11.40
CA GLY A 81 -15.58 -7.56 -12.50
C GLY A 81 -14.92 -7.36 -13.85
N MET A 82 -14.26 -6.21 -14.06
CA MET A 82 -13.65 -5.85 -15.34
C MET A 82 -12.36 -5.09 -15.11
N VAL A 83 -11.31 -5.46 -15.85
CA VAL A 83 -10.02 -4.77 -15.82
C VAL A 83 -9.55 -4.42 -17.23
N GLY A 84 -8.80 -3.33 -17.36
CA GLY A 84 -8.27 -2.89 -18.63
C GLY A 84 -6.88 -2.28 -18.58
N SER A 85 -6.27 -2.19 -19.75
CA SER A 85 -4.88 -1.83 -19.96
C SER A 85 -4.67 -0.33 -20.10
N LYS A 86 -3.43 0.12 -19.82
CA LYS A 86 -2.90 1.41 -20.28
C LYS A 86 -2.70 1.34 -21.79
N LEU A 87 -3.39 2.20 -22.54
CA LEU A 87 -3.19 2.31 -23.99
C LEU A 87 -2.20 3.42 -24.31
N VAL A 88 -1.25 3.12 -25.18
CA VAL A 88 -0.27 4.10 -25.67
C VAL A 88 -0.25 4.08 -27.21
N TYR A 89 0.05 5.24 -27.79
CA TYR A 89 0.28 5.35 -29.23
C TYR A 89 1.61 4.75 -29.64
N PRO A 90 1.80 4.42 -30.93
CA PRO A 90 3.09 3.95 -31.44
C PRO A 90 4.24 4.95 -31.27
N ASP A 91 3.95 6.25 -31.15
CA ASP A 91 4.93 7.31 -30.89
C ASP A 91 5.30 7.44 -29.40
N GLY A 92 4.71 6.59 -28.53
CA GLY A 92 4.98 6.53 -27.09
C GLY A 92 4.10 7.41 -26.23
N ARG A 93 3.29 8.32 -26.80
CA ARG A 93 2.36 9.15 -26.02
C ARG A 93 1.19 8.32 -25.47
N LEU A 94 0.64 8.76 -24.36
CA LEU A 94 -0.52 8.13 -23.74
C LEU A 94 -1.73 8.26 -24.66
N GLN A 95 -2.47 7.17 -24.83
CA GLN A 95 -3.77 7.19 -25.48
C GLN A 95 -4.90 7.22 -24.46
N GLU A 96 -4.82 6.37 -23.44
CA GLU A 96 -5.82 6.27 -22.39
C GLU A 96 -5.24 5.64 -21.11
N ALA A 97 -5.51 6.28 -19.97
CA ALA A 97 -5.29 5.75 -18.63
C ALA A 97 -6.63 5.59 -17.89
N GLY A 98 -7.55 4.83 -18.51
CA GLY A 98 -8.95 4.72 -18.15
C GLY A 98 -9.81 5.85 -18.73
N GLY A 99 -11.11 5.61 -18.84
CA GLY A 99 -12.08 6.54 -19.39
C GLY A 99 -12.89 7.25 -18.32
N ILE A 100 -13.24 8.51 -18.59
CA ILE A 100 -14.14 9.34 -17.78
C ILE A 100 -15.44 9.54 -18.56
N ILE A 101 -16.59 9.33 -17.91
CA ILE A 101 -17.91 9.72 -18.40
C ILE A 101 -18.44 10.84 -17.51
N TRP A 102 -18.75 11.98 -18.12
CA TRP A 102 -19.29 13.13 -17.41
C TRP A 102 -20.82 13.09 -17.31
N SER A 103 -21.40 13.90 -16.44
CA SER A 103 -22.86 13.96 -16.23
C SER A 103 -23.66 14.37 -17.47
N ASP A 104 -23.05 15.08 -18.41
CA ASP A 104 -23.63 15.40 -19.71
C ASP A 104 -23.52 14.26 -20.72
N GLY A 105 -22.90 13.14 -20.34
CA GLY A 105 -22.65 11.96 -21.14
C GLY A 105 -21.50 12.09 -22.14
N SER A 106 -20.71 13.15 -22.06
CA SER A 106 -19.45 13.21 -22.79
C SER A 106 -18.41 12.27 -22.19
N GLY A 107 -17.61 11.63 -23.03
CA GLY A 107 -16.55 10.69 -22.64
C GLY A 107 -15.16 11.25 -22.95
N TRP A 108 -14.23 11.05 -22.02
CA TRP A 108 -12.82 11.41 -22.20
C TRP A 108 -11.92 10.19 -22.02
N ASN A 109 -11.00 10.00 -22.95
CA ASN A 109 -9.84 9.12 -22.74
C ASN A 109 -8.85 9.90 -21.86
N TYR A 110 -8.78 9.53 -20.58
CA TYR A 110 -7.97 10.30 -19.62
C TYR A 110 -6.49 10.25 -19.97
N GLY A 111 -5.85 11.41 -20.03
CA GLY A 111 -4.44 11.57 -20.34
C GLY A 111 -4.07 11.51 -21.83
N ARG A 112 -5.06 11.59 -22.74
CA ARG A 112 -4.80 11.51 -24.20
C ARG A 112 -3.74 12.49 -24.66
N LEU A 113 -2.73 11.99 -25.40
CA LEU A 113 -1.57 12.67 -25.97
C LEU A 113 -0.55 13.18 -24.93
N ASP A 114 -0.69 12.84 -23.68
CA ASP A 114 0.24 13.19 -22.60
C ASP A 114 1.36 12.15 -22.43
N ASP A 115 2.28 12.40 -21.49
CA ASP A 115 3.36 11.50 -21.11
C ASP A 115 2.81 10.34 -20.27
N PRO A 116 2.90 9.07 -20.71
CA PRO A 116 2.37 7.90 -19.99
C PRO A 116 3.06 7.59 -18.66
N ASP A 117 4.22 8.19 -18.39
CA ASP A 117 5.02 7.91 -17.21
C ASP A 117 4.73 8.88 -16.03
N LYS A 118 3.83 9.87 -16.24
CA LYS A 118 3.37 10.73 -15.15
C LYS A 118 2.69 9.93 -14.04
N ALA A 119 2.88 10.37 -12.81
CA ALA A 119 2.38 9.74 -11.59
C ALA A 119 0.87 9.39 -11.64
N GLU A 120 0.05 10.30 -12.13
CA GLU A 120 -1.41 10.19 -12.20
C GLU A 120 -1.94 9.10 -13.14
N TYR A 121 -1.08 8.52 -13.97
CA TYR A 121 -1.40 7.42 -14.89
C TYR A 121 -0.82 6.07 -14.44
N ASN A 122 -0.13 6.02 -13.29
CA ASN A 122 0.66 4.87 -12.89
C ASN A 122 0.24 4.22 -11.56
N TYR A 123 -1.07 4.20 -11.27
CA TYR A 123 -1.64 3.47 -10.14
C TYR A 123 -2.96 2.81 -10.51
N VAL A 124 -3.31 1.72 -9.83
CA VAL A 124 -4.59 1.03 -9.98
C VAL A 124 -5.72 1.92 -9.49
N LYS A 125 -6.80 2.05 -10.27
CA LYS A 125 -7.93 2.92 -9.91
C LYS A 125 -9.24 2.47 -10.55
N ASP A 126 -10.34 2.77 -9.88
CA ASP A 126 -11.67 2.64 -10.46
C ASP A 126 -11.85 3.67 -11.60
N VAL A 127 -12.47 3.25 -12.70
CA VAL A 127 -12.71 4.13 -13.86
C VAL A 127 -14.15 4.00 -14.36
N ASP A 128 -14.61 4.97 -15.14
CA ASP A 128 -15.96 4.91 -15.67
C ASP A 128 -16.10 3.89 -16.78
N TYR A 129 -15.11 3.79 -17.65
CA TYR A 129 -15.02 2.77 -18.68
C TYR A 129 -13.57 2.45 -19.02
N ILE A 130 -13.39 1.41 -19.80
CA ILE A 130 -12.13 0.98 -20.39
C ILE A 130 -12.39 0.77 -21.87
N SER A 131 -11.49 1.29 -22.72
CA SER A 131 -11.59 1.12 -24.17
C SER A 131 -11.69 -0.35 -24.59
N GLY A 132 -12.59 -0.64 -25.50
CA GLY A 132 -12.79 -1.96 -26.11
C GLY A 132 -11.55 -2.56 -26.76
N ALA A 133 -10.48 -1.77 -26.90
CA ALA A 133 -9.21 -2.23 -27.44
C ALA A 133 -8.52 -3.31 -26.58
N ALA A 134 -8.72 -3.30 -25.24
CA ALA A 134 -8.06 -4.25 -24.33
C ALA A 134 -8.84 -4.40 -23.00
N ILE A 135 -9.84 -5.29 -22.97
CA ILE A 135 -10.75 -5.54 -21.83
C ILE A 135 -10.69 -6.99 -21.38
N LEU A 136 -10.49 -7.22 -20.08
CA LEU A 136 -10.58 -8.55 -19.46
C LEU A 136 -11.72 -8.58 -18.43
N LEU A 137 -12.54 -9.63 -18.48
CA LEU A 137 -13.57 -9.92 -17.47
C LEU A 137 -13.82 -11.45 -17.38
N SER A 138 -14.54 -11.90 -16.35
CA SER A 138 -14.88 -13.33 -16.26
C SER A 138 -15.91 -13.73 -17.30
N VAL A 139 -15.80 -14.96 -17.81
CA VAL A 139 -16.78 -15.53 -18.77
C VAL A 139 -18.17 -15.65 -18.15
N ASP A 140 -18.24 -15.91 -16.84
CA ASP A 140 -19.52 -16.03 -16.13
C ASP A 140 -20.22 -14.66 -16.04
N LEU A 141 -19.49 -13.60 -15.69
CA LEU A 141 -20.05 -12.24 -15.68
C LEU A 141 -20.44 -11.78 -17.08
N TRP A 142 -19.62 -12.09 -18.11
CA TRP A 142 -19.97 -11.83 -19.50
C TRP A 142 -21.29 -12.48 -19.90
N LYS A 143 -21.52 -13.75 -19.55
CA LYS A 143 -22.78 -14.46 -19.80
C LYS A 143 -23.94 -13.90 -19.00
N GLN A 144 -23.71 -13.54 -17.73
CA GLN A 144 -24.73 -12.94 -16.87
C GLN A 144 -25.24 -11.61 -17.43
N ILE A 145 -24.35 -10.77 -17.94
CA ILE A 145 -24.68 -9.47 -18.56
C ILE A 145 -25.33 -9.67 -19.92
N GLY A 146 -25.03 -10.76 -20.64
CA GLY A 146 -25.53 -11.06 -21.98
C GLY A 146 -24.66 -10.56 -23.12
N GLY A 147 -23.42 -10.19 -22.83
CA GLY A 147 -22.46 -9.66 -23.80
C GLY A 147 -22.62 -8.17 -24.09
N PHE A 148 -22.09 -7.71 -25.22
CA PHE A 148 -22.31 -6.34 -25.69
C PHE A 148 -23.78 -6.16 -26.15
N ASP A 149 -24.42 -5.06 -25.76
CA ASP A 149 -25.81 -4.74 -26.09
C ASP A 149 -25.92 -4.37 -27.58
N GLU A 150 -26.75 -5.15 -28.31
CA GLU A 150 -26.93 -4.99 -29.75
C GLU A 150 -27.50 -3.64 -30.18
N ARG A 151 -28.07 -2.84 -29.26
CA ARG A 151 -28.52 -1.48 -29.57
C ARG A 151 -27.39 -0.56 -30.05
N PHE A 152 -26.14 -0.90 -29.70
CA PHE A 152 -24.96 -0.15 -30.10
C PHE A 152 -24.29 -0.67 -31.37
N ALA A 153 -24.89 -1.69 -32.01
CA ALA A 153 -24.37 -2.19 -33.28
C ALA A 153 -24.38 -1.09 -34.37
N PRO A 154 -23.39 -1.05 -35.26
CA PRO A 154 -22.30 -2.04 -35.43
C PRO A 154 -21.09 -1.84 -34.53
N ALA A 155 -20.88 -0.65 -33.93
CA ALA A 155 -19.74 -0.33 -33.06
C ALA A 155 -19.93 1.01 -32.34
N TYR A 156 -19.07 1.28 -31.34
CA TYR A 156 -18.95 2.44 -30.44
C TYR A 156 -19.99 2.49 -29.31
N CYS A 157 -19.51 2.86 -28.13
CA CYS A 157 -20.20 2.91 -26.84
C CYS A 157 -20.56 1.55 -26.22
N GLU A 158 -20.28 0.42 -26.88
CA GLU A 158 -20.47 -0.91 -26.33
C GLU A 158 -19.56 -1.20 -25.11
N ASP A 159 -18.34 -0.64 -25.11
CA ASP A 159 -17.37 -0.73 -24.03
C ASP A 159 -17.81 0.09 -22.81
N SER A 160 -18.27 1.31 -23.05
CA SER A 160 -18.82 2.17 -22.00
C SER A 160 -20.10 1.55 -21.40
N ASP A 161 -20.99 1.03 -22.25
CA ASP A 161 -22.20 0.33 -21.81
C ASP A 161 -21.87 -0.91 -20.98
N LEU A 162 -20.92 -1.73 -21.43
CA LEU A 162 -20.46 -2.92 -20.70
C LEU A 162 -19.95 -2.53 -19.31
N ALA A 163 -19.17 -1.46 -19.20
CA ALA A 163 -18.67 -0.96 -17.93
C ALA A 163 -19.80 -0.54 -16.97
N PHE A 164 -20.88 0.05 -17.47
CA PHE A 164 -22.08 0.37 -16.67
C PHE A 164 -22.84 -0.89 -16.27
N GLU A 165 -23.00 -1.88 -17.17
CA GLU A 165 -23.63 -3.16 -16.83
C GLU A 165 -22.84 -3.95 -15.78
N VAL A 166 -21.49 -3.96 -15.85
CA VAL A 166 -20.62 -4.55 -14.83
C VAL A 166 -20.88 -3.90 -13.46
N ARG A 167 -20.93 -2.55 -13.39
CA ARG A 167 -21.24 -1.86 -12.13
C ARG A 167 -22.66 -2.13 -11.63
N LYS A 168 -23.63 -2.20 -12.52
CA LYS A 168 -25.03 -2.56 -12.19
C LYS A 168 -25.13 -3.98 -11.64
N ALA A 169 -24.25 -4.89 -12.09
CA ALA A 169 -24.12 -6.23 -11.54
C ALA A 169 -23.41 -6.28 -10.17
N GLY A 170 -22.96 -5.13 -9.64
CA GLY A 170 -22.34 -5.00 -8.33
C GLY A 170 -20.82 -5.09 -8.31
N TYR A 171 -20.17 -5.07 -9.48
CA TYR A 171 -18.72 -5.19 -9.59
C TYR A 171 -18.03 -3.87 -9.94
N ARG A 172 -16.74 -3.80 -9.69
CA ARG A 172 -15.87 -2.67 -10.03
C ARG A 172 -15.29 -2.80 -11.44
N VAL A 173 -15.05 -1.66 -12.07
CA VAL A 173 -14.31 -1.52 -13.34
C VAL A 173 -12.99 -0.84 -13.03
N VAL A 174 -11.87 -1.53 -13.27
CA VAL A 174 -10.57 -1.13 -12.73
C VAL A 174 -9.51 -1.04 -13.83
N TYR A 175 -8.75 0.03 -13.80
CA TYR A 175 -7.61 0.28 -14.67
C TYR A 175 -6.31 -0.30 -14.08
N GLN A 176 -5.53 -1.02 -14.91
CA GLN A 176 -4.23 -1.60 -14.55
C GLN A 176 -3.08 -0.93 -15.30
N PRO A 177 -2.26 -0.08 -14.66
CA PRO A 177 -1.18 0.64 -15.33
C PRO A 177 -0.02 -0.25 -15.81
N LEU A 178 0.21 -1.40 -15.17
CA LEU A 178 1.27 -2.35 -15.57
C LEU A 178 0.92 -3.12 -16.84
N SER A 179 -0.36 -3.18 -17.21
CA SER A 179 -0.79 -3.74 -18.48
C SER A 179 -0.69 -2.67 -19.56
N LYS A 180 0.44 -2.62 -20.25
CA LYS A 180 0.69 -1.65 -21.33
C LYS A 180 0.44 -2.29 -22.70
N VAL A 181 -0.43 -1.66 -23.49
CA VAL A 181 -0.77 -2.10 -24.85
C VAL A 181 -0.58 -0.92 -25.81
N ILE A 182 0.18 -1.15 -26.89
CA ILE A 182 0.35 -0.18 -27.97
C ILE A 182 -0.80 -0.35 -28.95
N HIS A 183 -1.59 0.71 -29.18
CA HIS A 183 -2.77 0.67 -30.02
C HIS A 183 -2.64 1.65 -31.19
N PHE A 184 -2.75 1.13 -32.41
CA PHE A 184 -2.57 1.85 -33.67
C PHE A 184 -3.87 2.52 -34.15
N GLU A 185 -4.57 3.21 -33.28
CA GLU A 185 -5.91 3.81 -33.50
C GLU A 185 -6.13 4.32 -34.93
N GLY A 186 -7.27 3.97 -35.52
CA GLY A 186 -7.71 4.49 -36.81
C GLY A 186 -7.26 3.71 -38.05
N VAL A 187 -6.48 2.65 -37.89
CA VAL A 187 -6.05 1.79 -39.01
C VAL A 187 -7.26 1.07 -39.63
N SER A 188 -8.20 0.60 -38.80
CA SER A 188 -9.35 -0.18 -39.25
C SER A 188 -10.58 0.66 -39.59
N ASN A 189 -10.86 1.76 -38.90
CA ASN A 189 -12.15 2.48 -38.94
C ASN A 189 -12.07 3.97 -39.28
N GLY A 190 -10.86 4.52 -39.51
CA GLY A 190 -10.67 5.96 -39.74
C GLY A 190 -10.91 6.81 -38.50
N THR A 191 -10.70 8.12 -38.60
CA THR A 191 -10.82 9.08 -37.49
C THR A 191 -11.92 10.14 -37.69
N ASP A 192 -12.55 10.22 -38.85
CA ASP A 192 -13.57 11.22 -39.19
C ASP A 192 -14.96 10.83 -38.68
N VAL A 193 -15.47 11.55 -37.69
CA VAL A 193 -16.84 11.37 -37.11
C VAL A 193 -17.97 11.85 -38.04
N ASN A 194 -17.68 12.73 -39.01
CA ASN A 194 -18.63 13.28 -39.96
C ASN A 194 -18.60 12.55 -41.32
N GLY A 195 -17.69 11.58 -41.49
CA GLY A 195 -17.53 10.81 -42.72
C GLY A 195 -18.56 9.70 -42.89
N THR A 196 -18.43 8.94 -43.98
CA THR A 196 -19.29 7.77 -44.28
C THR A 196 -18.87 6.51 -43.54
N GLY A 197 -17.77 6.54 -42.75
CA GLY A 197 -17.22 5.42 -42.01
C GLY A 197 -17.98 5.05 -40.74
N LEU A 198 -17.53 3.98 -40.06
CA LEU A 198 -18.14 3.51 -38.80
C LEU A 198 -18.13 4.57 -37.70
N LYS A 199 -17.19 5.50 -37.69
CA LYS A 199 -17.07 6.57 -36.68
C LYS A 199 -18.33 7.45 -36.52
N ARG A 200 -19.19 7.54 -37.54
CA ARG A 200 -20.49 8.24 -37.46
C ARG A 200 -21.40 7.64 -36.38
N TYR A 201 -21.34 6.33 -36.15
CA TYR A 201 -22.15 5.67 -35.15
C TYR A 201 -21.78 6.08 -33.73
N GLN A 202 -20.61 6.65 -33.49
CA GLN A 202 -20.23 7.19 -32.18
C GLN A 202 -21.22 8.27 -31.71
N VAL A 203 -21.64 9.16 -32.60
CA VAL A 203 -22.60 10.23 -32.26
C VAL A 203 -23.98 9.65 -31.95
N GLU A 204 -24.46 8.74 -32.82
CA GLU A 204 -25.76 8.11 -32.63
C GLU A 204 -25.80 7.26 -31.35
N ASN A 205 -24.78 6.47 -31.13
CA ASN A 205 -24.70 5.55 -29.98
C ASN A 205 -24.46 6.31 -28.67
N SER A 206 -23.76 7.44 -28.67
CA SER A 206 -23.68 8.33 -27.50
C SER A 206 -25.03 8.80 -27.03
N GLN A 207 -25.97 9.11 -27.95
CA GLN A 207 -27.34 9.48 -27.58
C GLN A 207 -28.08 8.30 -26.98
N LYS A 208 -27.97 7.08 -27.56
CA LYS A 208 -28.57 5.86 -27.01
C LYS A 208 -28.00 5.51 -25.61
N LEU A 209 -26.70 5.74 -25.40
CA LEU A 209 -26.06 5.53 -24.11
C LEU A 209 -26.62 6.49 -23.05
N LYS A 210 -26.80 7.79 -23.41
CA LYS A 210 -27.44 8.78 -22.53
C LYS A 210 -28.86 8.40 -22.14
N GLU A 211 -29.65 7.89 -23.08
CA GLU A 211 -31.01 7.46 -22.82
C GLU A 211 -31.05 6.22 -21.91
N LYS A 212 -30.19 5.23 -22.16
CA LYS A 212 -30.12 4.00 -21.37
C LYS A 212 -29.69 4.28 -19.93
N TRP A 213 -28.70 5.15 -19.71
CA TRP A 213 -28.06 5.38 -18.43
C TRP A 213 -28.32 6.78 -17.83
N ALA A 214 -29.43 7.42 -18.19
CA ALA A 214 -29.77 8.79 -17.79
C ALA A 214 -29.69 9.03 -16.27
N ASP A 215 -30.12 8.06 -15.45
CA ASP A 215 -30.07 8.18 -13.99
C ASP A 215 -28.67 7.96 -13.43
N GLU A 216 -27.86 7.13 -14.07
CA GLU A 216 -26.45 6.92 -13.67
C GLU A 216 -25.59 8.15 -14.03
N PHE A 217 -25.86 8.80 -15.16
CA PHE A 217 -25.13 10.00 -15.55
C PHE A 217 -25.35 11.17 -14.58
N LYS A 218 -26.51 11.26 -13.94
CA LYS A 218 -26.75 12.27 -12.88
C LYS A 218 -25.84 12.13 -11.68
N LYS A 219 -25.22 10.94 -11.48
CA LYS A 219 -24.29 10.65 -10.40
C LYS A 219 -22.83 10.93 -10.78
N GLN A 220 -22.54 11.23 -12.03
CA GLN A 220 -21.20 11.51 -12.53
C GLN A 220 -20.77 12.95 -12.24
N CYS A 221 -19.46 13.22 -12.30
CA CYS A 221 -18.92 14.57 -12.16
C CYS A 221 -19.44 15.49 -13.27
N VAL A 222 -19.62 16.77 -12.94
CA VAL A 222 -20.14 17.77 -13.89
C VAL A 222 -19.04 18.19 -14.87
N ASN A 223 -19.38 18.30 -16.16
CA ASN A 223 -18.57 18.93 -17.18
C ASN A 223 -19.06 20.38 -17.39
N ASP A 224 -18.31 21.32 -16.88
CA ASP A 224 -18.60 22.77 -17.01
C ASP A 224 -17.85 23.42 -18.18
N GLY A 225 -17.24 22.61 -19.04
CA GLY A 225 -16.41 23.07 -20.18
C GLY A 225 -14.90 23.04 -19.93
N ASN A 226 -14.46 23.08 -18.67
CA ASN A 226 -13.06 22.87 -18.26
C ASN A 226 -13.00 22.20 -16.89
N PRO A 227 -13.59 21.01 -16.73
CA PRO A 227 -13.72 20.37 -15.43
C PRO A 227 -12.37 19.87 -14.91
N ASN A 228 -12.18 19.99 -13.57
CA ASN A 228 -11.05 19.34 -12.91
C ASN A 228 -11.30 17.82 -12.87
N PRO A 229 -10.45 16.98 -13.51
CA PRO A 229 -10.66 15.54 -13.55
C PRO A 229 -10.26 14.82 -12.25
N PHE A 230 -9.84 15.53 -11.21
CA PHE A 230 -9.28 14.98 -9.98
C PHE A 230 -10.12 13.84 -9.39
N ARG A 231 -11.43 14.04 -9.26
CA ARG A 231 -12.38 13.05 -8.74
C ARG A 231 -12.86 12.08 -9.82
N ALA A 232 -13.09 12.58 -11.02
CA ALA A 232 -13.66 11.80 -12.12
C ALA A 232 -12.72 10.68 -12.59
N ARG A 233 -11.41 10.97 -12.68
CA ARG A 233 -10.39 10.03 -13.19
C ARG A 233 -10.22 8.73 -12.40
N GLU A 234 -10.74 8.67 -11.17
CA GLU A 234 -10.62 7.54 -10.24
C GLU A 234 -11.92 7.22 -9.49
N ARG A 235 -13.06 7.76 -9.96
CA ARG A 235 -14.38 7.58 -9.36
C ARG A 235 -14.41 7.82 -7.85
N SER A 236 -13.75 8.88 -7.41
CA SER A 236 -13.63 9.23 -5.99
C SER A 236 -14.66 10.26 -5.51
N GLN A 237 -15.68 10.56 -6.31
CA GLN A 237 -16.77 11.45 -5.92
C GLN A 237 -17.48 10.91 -4.67
N GLY A 238 -17.63 11.78 -3.65
CA GLY A 238 -18.20 11.41 -2.36
C GLY A 238 -17.29 10.64 -1.40
N LYS A 239 -16.11 10.20 -1.85
CA LYS A 239 -15.08 9.61 -0.99
C LYS A 239 -14.20 10.71 -0.38
N LYS A 240 -13.67 10.46 0.82
CA LYS A 240 -12.67 11.36 1.43
C LYS A 240 -11.29 11.10 0.85
N VAL A 241 -10.55 12.17 0.60
CA VAL A 241 -9.18 12.13 0.09
C VAL A 241 -8.21 12.54 1.17
N ILE A 242 -7.18 11.73 1.36
CA ILE A 242 -6.07 12.01 2.27
C ILE A 242 -4.76 12.13 1.49
N LEU A 243 -4.04 13.23 1.72
CA LEU A 243 -2.66 13.40 1.27
C LEU A 243 -1.73 13.03 2.42
N VAL A 244 -0.99 11.94 2.27
CA VAL A 244 0.03 11.52 3.22
C VAL A 244 1.39 12.00 2.76
N VAL A 245 2.13 12.69 3.61
CA VAL A 245 3.48 13.21 3.31
C VAL A 245 4.48 12.59 4.28
N ASP A 246 5.54 11.99 3.75
CA ASP A 246 6.68 11.47 4.52
C ASP A 246 7.99 11.81 3.80
N HIS A 247 9.13 11.47 4.35
CA HIS A 247 10.44 11.81 3.79
C HIS A 247 10.77 11.06 2.48
N TYR A 248 10.30 9.82 2.32
CA TYR A 248 10.41 9.00 1.10
C TYR A 248 9.30 7.96 1.04
N VAL A 249 9.18 7.25 -0.06
CA VAL A 249 8.26 6.11 -0.20
C VAL A 249 8.63 5.03 0.84
N PRO A 250 7.69 4.55 1.66
CA PRO A 250 8.00 3.68 2.79
C PRO A 250 8.63 2.36 2.36
N THR A 251 9.88 2.15 2.76
CA THR A 251 10.64 0.91 2.60
C THR A 251 10.30 -0.05 3.76
N PHE A 252 9.07 -0.58 3.73
CA PHE A 252 8.37 -1.21 4.86
C PHE A 252 9.03 -2.48 5.43
N ASP A 253 10.00 -3.06 4.74
CA ASP A 253 10.81 -4.20 5.15
C ASP A 253 12.19 -3.80 5.70
N LYS A 254 12.55 -2.51 5.63
CA LYS A 254 13.88 -2.03 6.02
C LYS A 254 13.94 -1.28 7.34
N ASP A 255 12.89 -0.52 7.67
CA ASP A 255 12.85 0.26 8.91
C ASP A 255 11.45 0.34 9.53
N ALA A 256 11.44 0.53 10.85
CA ALA A 256 10.23 0.54 11.67
C ALA A 256 9.25 1.68 11.31
N GLY A 257 9.77 2.87 11.02
CA GLY A 257 8.95 4.03 10.65
C GLY A 257 8.25 3.84 9.31
N SER A 258 8.97 3.30 8.32
CA SER A 258 8.39 2.92 7.02
C SER A 258 7.33 1.83 7.16
N LYS A 259 7.56 0.83 8.03
CA LYS A 259 6.56 -0.21 8.34
C LYS A 259 5.29 0.40 8.92
N THR A 260 5.42 1.32 9.86
CA THR A 260 4.30 2.06 10.44
C THR A 260 3.54 2.85 9.37
N THR A 261 4.21 3.67 8.58
CA THR A 261 3.59 4.46 7.50
C THR A 261 2.83 3.55 6.54
N TYR A 262 3.44 2.45 6.09
CA TYR A 262 2.80 1.47 5.20
C TYR A 262 1.54 0.85 5.80
N GLN A 263 1.56 0.46 7.08
CA GLN A 263 0.40 -0.10 7.77
C GLN A 263 -0.74 0.92 7.88
N TYR A 264 -0.44 2.19 8.14
CA TYR A 264 -1.44 3.26 8.17
C TYR A 264 -2.03 3.56 6.79
N LEU A 265 -1.21 3.52 5.73
CA LEU A 265 -1.70 3.63 4.34
C LEU A 265 -2.72 2.52 4.03
N LYS A 266 -2.40 1.26 4.39
CA LYS A 266 -3.35 0.13 4.26
C LYS A 266 -4.64 0.38 5.05
N MET A 267 -4.53 0.89 6.28
CA MET A 267 -5.69 1.20 7.11
C MET A 267 -6.58 2.26 6.45
N PHE A 268 -6.03 3.35 5.93
CA PHE A 268 -6.80 4.39 5.25
C PHE A 268 -7.53 3.85 4.02
N LEU A 269 -6.88 3.02 3.20
CA LEU A 269 -7.53 2.34 2.07
C LEU A 269 -8.68 1.44 2.54
N LYS A 270 -8.46 0.63 3.57
CA LYS A 270 -9.49 -0.26 4.16
C LYS A 270 -10.69 0.51 4.72
N LYS A 271 -10.48 1.75 5.17
CA LYS A 271 -11.53 2.66 5.65
C LYS A 271 -12.19 3.48 4.53
N GLY A 272 -11.85 3.18 3.27
CA GLY A 272 -12.49 3.77 2.09
C GLY A 272 -11.96 5.13 1.67
N TYR A 273 -10.80 5.56 2.21
CA TYR A 273 -10.15 6.79 1.78
C TYR A 273 -9.47 6.61 0.43
N VAL A 274 -9.49 7.65 -0.38
CA VAL A 274 -8.58 7.79 -1.52
C VAL A 274 -7.27 8.36 -1.00
N VAL A 275 -6.18 7.64 -1.22
CA VAL A 275 -4.88 7.99 -0.67
C VAL A 275 -3.96 8.51 -1.77
N LYS A 276 -3.46 9.73 -1.55
CA LYS A 276 -2.36 10.32 -2.30
C LYS A 276 -1.13 10.30 -1.40
N PHE A 277 0.01 9.86 -1.91
CA PHE A 277 1.24 9.80 -1.13
C PHE A 277 2.34 10.66 -1.76
N LEU A 278 3.00 11.47 -0.96
CA LEU A 278 4.14 12.29 -1.35
C LEU A 278 5.37 11.93 -0.51
N GLY A 279 6.40 11.40 -1.16
CA GLY A 279 7.75 11.40 -0.59
C GLY A 279 8.41 12.76 -0.82
N ASP A 280 8.93 13.40 0.22
CA ASP A 280 9.58 14.73 0.15
C ASP A 280 10.81 14.76 -0.78
N ASN A 281 11.35 13.59 -1.10
CA ASN A 281 12.42 13.41 -2.08
C ASN A 281 11.94 13.34 -3.54
N PHE A 282 10.62 13.26 -3.79
CA PHE A 282 9.96 13.14 -5.09
C PHE A 282 10.43 11.96 -5.95
N LEU A 283 11.00 10.93 -5.35
CA LEU A 283 11.54 9.77 -6.07
C LEU A 283 10.49 8.64 -6.19
N HIS A 284 10.56 7.94 -7.32
CA HIS A 284 9.93 6.64 -7.50
C HIS A 284 10.94 5.56 -7.10
N GLU A 285 10.61 4.72 -6.13
CA GLU A 285 11.53 3.78 -5.51
C GLU A 285 11.00 2.35 -5.58
N GLU A 286 11.64 1.52 -6.42
CA GLU A 286 11.24 0.12 -6.58
C GLU A 286 11.78 -0.79 -5.46
N PRO A 287 11.03 -1.81 -5.07
CA PRO A 287 9.69 -2.21 -5.55
C PRO A 287 8.54 -1.50 -4.80
N TYR A 288 8.84 -0.59 -3.89
CA TYR A 288 7.90 -0.01 -2.92
C TYR A 288 6.84 0.87 -3.57
N SER A 289 7.26 1.73 -4.51
CA SER A 289 6.33 2.58 -5.26
C SER A 289 5.33 1.75 -6.05
N THR A 290 5.81 0.76 -6.81
CA THR A 290 4.91 -0.14 -7.55
C THR A 290 3.97 -0.91 -6.63
N THR A 291 4.45 -1.36 -5.45
CA THR A 291 3.58 -2.03 -4.46
C THR A 291 2.44 -1.14 -4.02
N LEU A 292 2.71 0.11 -3.65
CA LEU A 292 1.68 1.07 -3.23
C LEU A 292 0.73 1.44 -4.39
N GLN A 293 1.27 1.64 -5.60
CA GLN A 293 0.48 1.93 -6.80
C GLN A 293 -0.48 0.78 -7.15
N GLN A 294 -0.06 -0.48 -6.97
CA GLN A 294 -0.92 -1.66 -7.15
C GLN A 294 -2.01 -1.77 -6.08
N MET A 295 -1.82 -1.18 -4.90
CA MET A 295 -2.86 -1.05 -3.87
C MET A 295 -3.85 0.09 -4.14
N GLY A 296 -3.66 0.91 -5.17
CA GLY A 296 -4.51 2.04 -5.52
C GLY A 296 -4.08 3.37 -4.90
N ILE A 297 -2.83 3.49 -4.47
CA ILE A 297 -2.27 4.75 -3.95
C ILE A 297 -1.60 5.52 -5.09
N GLU A 298 -2.03 6.75 -5.33
CA GLU A 298 -1.31 7.66 -6.22
C GLU A 298 -0.07 8.21 -5.51
N ILE A 299 1.12 7.86 -6.02
CA ILE A 299 2.38 8.40 -5.52
C ILE A 299 2.76 9.60 -6.37
N LEU A 300 2.99 10.75 -5.74
CA LEU A 300 3.38 11.98 -6.40
C LEU A 300 4.91 12.00 -6.54
N TYR A 301 5.43 11.68 -7.72
CA TYR A 301 6.86 11.58 -8.00
C TYR A 301 7.24 12.26 -9.32
N GLY A 302 8.52 12.58 -9.45
CA GLY A 302 9.10 13.22 -10.62
C GLY A 302 9.41 14.70 -10.42
N ASP A 303 10.35 15.22 -11.20
CA ASP A 303 10.92 16.57 -11.03
C ASP A 303 9.87 17.69 -11.11
N HIS A 304 8.80 17.50 -11.89
CA HIS A 304 7.73 18.46 -12.01
C HIS A 304 6.96 18.68 -10.69
N TRP A 305 6.94 17.72 -9.78
CA TRP A 305 6.32 17.88 -8.47
C TRP A 305 7.13 18.75 -7.52
N ALA A 306 8.47 18.76 -7.64
CA ALA A 306 9.32 19.63 -6.83
C ALA A 306 9.02 21.12 -7.04
N THR A 307 8.52 21.49 -8.22
CA THR A 307 8.18 22.88 -8.56
C THR A 307 6.67 23.14 -8.62
N GLY A 308 5.87 22.16 -9.05
CA GLY A 308 4.43 22.29 -9.29
C GLY A 308 3.52 21.93 -8.11
N LEU A 309 4.05 21.35 -7.03
CA LEU A 309 3.27 20.87 -5.91
C LEU A 309 2.36 21.93 -5.28
N TRP A 310 2.88 23.13 -5.08
CA TRP A 310 2.16 24.20 -4.43
C TRP A 310 0.96 24.71 -5.25
N ASP A 311 1.11 24.78 -6.57
CA ASP A 311 0.01 25.15 -7.48
C ASP A 311 -1.02 24.01 -7.58
N TRP A 312 -0.56 22.76 -7.57
CA TRP A 312 -1.45 21.60 -7.51
C TRP A 312 -2.27 21.56 -6.21
N LEU A 313 -1.67 21.86 -5.05
CA LEU A 313 -2.38 21.96 -3.77
C LEU A 313 -3.43 23.06 -3.79
N LYS A 314 -3.11 24.24 -4.36
CA LYS A 314 -4.09 25.34 -4.53
C LYS A 314 -5.24 24.94 -5.45
N LEU A 315 -4.93 24.29 -6.57
CA LEU A 315 -5.93 23.83 -7.53
C LEU A 315 -6.89 22.81 -6.93
N ASN A 316 -6.39 21.92 -6.08
CA ASN A 316 -7.14 20.80 -5.51
C ASN A 316 -7.48 20.99 -4.02
N LYS A 317 -7.41 22.21 -3.49
CA LYS A 317 -7.64 22.52 -2.07
C LYS A 317 -9.00 22.08 -1.53
N ASP A 318 -10.02 22.05 -2.40
CA ASP A 318 -11.39 21.66 -2.05
C ASP A 318 -11.65 20.16 -2.30
N GLU A 319 -10.68 19.47 -2.92
CA GLU A 319 -10.74 18.03 -3.23
C GLU A 319 -10.04 17.16 -2.19
N ILE A 320 -9.13 17.73 -1.40
CA ILE A 320 -8.35 17.04 -0.37
C ILE A 320 -8.94 17.36 1.00
N ASP A 321 -9.36 16.35 1.73
CA ASP A 321 -9.97 16.51 3.05
C ASP A 321 -8.93 16.65 4.17
N VAL A 322 -7.87 15.84 4.12
CA VAL A 322 -6.85 15.73 5.17
C VAL A 322 -5.45 15.70 4.58
N ALA A 323 -4.53 16.43 5.18
CA ALA A 323 -3.09 16.29 5.02
C ALA A 323 -2.51 15.61 6.26
N TYR A 324 -2.03 14.37 6.12
CA TYR A 324 -1.41 13.58 7.17
C TYR A 324 0.12 13.71 7.04
N LEU A 325 0.69 14.59 7.86
CA LEU A 325 2.11 14.97 7.78
C LEU A 325 2.94 14.17 8.78
N ASN A 326 3.91 13.42 8.27
CA ASN A 326 4.80 12.63 9.09
C ASN A 326 6.09 13.41 9.40
N ARG A 327 6.68 13.14 10.57
CA ARG A 327 8.00 13.60 11.01
C ARG A 327 8.17 15.13 11.07
N PRO A 328 8.77 15.68 12.12
CA PRO A 328 8.81 17.13 12.31
C PRO A 328 9.58 17.87 11.22
N HIS A 329 10.72 17.32 10.76
CA HIS A 329 11.55 17.94 9.72
C HIS A 329 10.91 17.95 8.33
N ILE A 330 9.94 17.07 8.09
CA ILE A 330 9.13 17.08 6.86
C ILE A 330 7.90 17.95 7.06
N ALA A 331 7.11 17.70 8.09
CA ALA A 331 5.85 18.39 8.35
C ALA A 331 5.99 19.91 8.37
N THR A 332 7.08 20.44 8.92
CA THR A 332 7.36 21.88 8.98
C THR A 332 7.52 22.56 7.60
N LYS A 333 7.87 21.81 6.55
CA LYS A 333 7.97 22.35 5.19
C LYS A 333 6.60 22.61 4.57
N TYR A 334 5.57 21.89 4.99
CA TYR A 334 4.24 21.88 4.35
C TYR A 334 3.16 22.60 5.15
N VAL A 335 3.24 22.56 6.47
CA VAL A 335 2.14 22.98 7.34
C VAL A 335 1.72 24.43 7.15
N ASP A 336 2.66 25.35 7.02
CA ASP A 336 2.34 26.79 6.89
C ASP A 336 1.65 27.06 5.56
N PHE A 337 2.19 26.53 4.47
CA PHE A 337 1.57 26.68 3.16
C PHE A 337 0.15 26.12 3.11
N ILE A 338 -0.07 24.91 3.64
CA ILE A 338 -1.39 24.27 3.65
C ILE A 338 -2.38 25.11 4.45
N LYS A 339 -2.00 25.58 5.63
CA LYS A 339 -2.89 26.40 6.49
C LYS A 339 -3.20 27.76 5.91
N GLU A 340 -2.26 28.40 5.23
CA GLU A 340 -2.43 29.75 4.68
C GLU A 340 -3.19 29.76 3.35
N ASN A 341 -3.10 28.69 2.57
CA ASN A 341 -3.60 28.68 1.20
C ASN A 341 -4.77 27.70 0.97
N THR A 342 -5.12 26.87 1.95
CA THR A 342 -6.15 25.82 1.81
C THR A 342 -7.01 25.71 3.06
N ASN A 343 -8.11 24.93 2.95
CA ASN A 343 -8.94 24.51 4.08
C ASN A 343 -8.67 23.07 4.50
N ILE A 344 -7.60 22.46 4.00
CA ILE A 344 -7.23 21.08 4.28
C ILE A 344 -6.89 20.93 5.76
N LYS A 345 -7.51 19.94 6.42
CA LYS A 345 -7.24 19.64 7.82
C LYS A 345 -5.87 19.01 7.97
N VAL A 346 -4.99 19.61 8.76
CA VAL A 346 -3.64 19.09 9.02
C VAL A 346 -3.67 18.18 10.24
N ILE A 347 -3.30 16.92 10.06
CA ILE A 347 -3.01 15.94 11.11
C ILE A 347 -1.51 15.67 11.09
N TYR A 348 -0.88 15.66 12.26
CA TYR A 348 0.55 15.44 12.38
C TYR A 348 0.85 14.12 13.08
N TYR A 349 1.78 13.33 12.55
CA TYR A 349 2.31 12.13 13.20
C TYR A 349 3.81 12.23 13.42
N GLY A 350 4.22 12.31 14.68
CA GLY A 350 5.61 12.59 15.06
C GLY A 350 6.55 11.39 14.95
N HIS A 351 6.05 10.15 14.94
CA HIS A 351 6.76 8.87 15.04
C HIS A 351 7.49 8.66 16.36
N ASP A 352 8.36 9.55 16.75
CA ASP A 352 8.98 9.65 18.08
C ASP A 352 9.10 11.12 18.50
N LEU A 353 9.26 11.34 19.78
CA LEU A 353 9.42 12.68 20.35
C LEU A 353 10.93 12.98 20.49
N HIS A 354 11.50 13.66 19.48
CA HIS A 354 12.94 13.89 19.39
C HIS A 354 13.52 14.57 20.62
N PHE A 355 12.86 15.63 21.10
CA PHE A 355 13.38 16.36 22.28
C PHE A 355 13.36 15.49 23.54
N LEU A 356 12.42 14.56 23.68
CA LEU A 356 12.36 13.65 24.82
C LEU A 356 13.49 12.62 24.74
N ARG A 357 13.70 12.03 23.57
CA ARG A 357 14.77 11.06 23.32
C ARG A 357 16.15 11.67 23.57
N LEU A 358 16.43 12.83 22.98
CA LEU A 358 17.69 13.55 23.14
C LEU A 358 17.88 14.09 24.57
N GLY A 359 16.80 14.49 25.24
CA GLY A 359 16.84 14.88 26.65
C GLY A 359 17.31 13.75 27.55
N ARG A 360 16.79 12.54 27.36
CA ARG A 360 17.22 11.33 28.07
C ARG A 360 18.67 10.96 27.77
N GLU A 361 19.08 11.09 26.51
CA GLU A 361 20.45 10.85 26.10
C GLU A 361 21.43 11.86 26.78
N TYR A 362 21.01 13.12 26.87
CA TYR A 362 21.77 14.12 27.61
C TYR A 362 21.90 13.79 29.12
N GLU A 363 20.82 13.31 29.75
CA GLU A 363 20.84 12.88 31.15
C GLU A 363 21.88 11.76 31.40
N LEU A 364 22.08 10.87 30.43
CA LEU A 364 23.04 9.78 30.51
C LEU A 364 24.45 10.20 30.19
N THR A 365 24.65 11.08 29.19
CA THR A 365 25.97 11.41 28.65
C THR A 365 26.57 12.70 29.18
N GLY A 366 25.74 13.65 29.61
CA GLY A 366 26.14 15.00 29.98
C GLY A 366 26.61 15.87 28.81
N ASP A 367 26.45 15.41 27.55
CA ASP A 367 26.93 16.15 26.37
C ASP A 367 26.06 17.37 26.07
N ILE A 368 26.64 18.55 26.21
CA ILE A 368 25.95 19.83 25.99
C ILE A 368 25.49 20.01 24.54
N ASN A 369 26.08 19.33 23.56
CA ASN A 369 25.63 19.41 22.16
C ASN A 369 24.31 18.67 21.98
N ILE A 370 24.13 17.51 22.63
CA ILE A 370 22.87 16.75 22.65
C ILE A 370 21.78 17.59 23.31
N LYS A 371 22.08 18.32 24.39
CA LYS A 371 21.12 19.25 25.01
C LYS A 371 20.67 20.34 24.05
N ARG A 372 21.61 20.96 23.33
CA ARG A 372 21.28 22.01 22.35
C ARG A 372 20.40 21.48 21.23
N GLU A 373 20.67 20.27 20.79
CA GLU A 373 19.86 19.59 19.77
C GLU A 373 18.46 19.25 20.32
N ALA A 374 18.35 18.79 21.56
CA ALA A 374 17.07 18.56 22.22
C ALA A 374 16.24 19.85 22.32
N ASP A 375 16.86 20.98 22.72
CA ASP A 375 16.18 22.29 22.79
C ASP A 375 15.72 22.79 21.42
N TYR A 376 16.52 22.56 20.37
CA TYR A 376 16.17 22.87 18.98
C TYR A 376 14.93 22.07 18.53
N TRP A 377 14.93 20.75 18.71
CA TRP A 377 13.80 19.90 18.35
C TRP A 377 12.55 20.21 19.17
N ARG A 378 12.71 20.54 20.45
CA ARG A 378 11.59 20.96 21.28
C ARG A 378 10.84 22.16 20.70
N ALA A 379 11.57 23.15 20.22
CA ALA A 379 10.97 24.34 19.61
C ALA A 379 10.21 23.98 18.33
N ILE A 380 10.81 23.15 17.47
CA ILE A 380 10.21 22.73 16.20
C ILE A 380 8.96 21.87 16.43
N GLU A 381 9.07 20.84 17.26
CA GLU A 381 7.98 19.88 17.49
C GLU A 381 6.77 20.56 18.15
N LEU A 382 6.99 21.39 19.17
CA LEU A 382 5.90 22.14 19.81
C LEU A 382 5.24 23.15 18.82
N SER A 383 6.04 23.82 17.98
CA SER A 383 5.51 24.71 16.95
C SER A 383 4.64 23.95 15.97
N MET A 384 5.10 22.77 15.50
CA MET A 384 4.35 21.93 14.58
C MET A 384 3.03 21.46 15.18
N MET A 385 3.05 20.97 16.45
CA MET A 385 1.87 20.49 17.15
C MET A 385 0.81 21.58 17.34
N ARG A 386 1.21 22.81 17.65
CA ARG A 386 0.28 23.96 17.76
C ARG A 386 -0.37 24.36 16.43
N LYS A 387 0.30 24.06 15.31
CA LYS A 387 -0.23 24.33 13.97
C LYS A 387 -1.17 23.23 13.48
N ALA A 388 -0.98 21.98 13.88
CA ALA A 388 -1.82 20.86 13.52
C ALA A 388 -3.20 20.93 14.20
N ALA A 389 -4.22 20.36 13.56
CA ALA A 389 -5.53 20.19 14.17
C ALA A 389 -5.47 19.17 15.32
N ILE A 390 -4.64 18.16 15.16
CA ILE A 390 -4.30 17.16 16.17
C ILE A 390 -2.95 16.53 15.85
N SER A 391 -2.24 16.05 16.87
CA SER A 391 -0.97 15.36 16.77
C SER A 391 -1.05 13.94 17.32
N TYR A 392 -0.37 13.00 16.67
CA TYR A 392 -0.30 11.62 17.10
C TYR A 392 1.12 11.20 17.44
N TYR A 393 1.23 10.41 18.51
CA TYR A 393 2.47 9.78 18.95
C TYR A 393 2.23 8.34 19.38
N PRO A 394 3.27 7.49 19.42
CA PRO A 394 3.10 6.06 19.65
C PRO A 394 2.55 5.66 21.01
N SER A 395 2.75 6.48 22.06
CA SER A 395 2.35 6.11 23.42
C SER A 395 1.93 7.30 24.29
N TYR A 396 1.32 6.97 25.43
CA TYR A 396 0.98 7.97 26.46
C TYR A 396 2.20 8.61 27.13
N VAL A 397 3.39 7.99 27.01
CA VAL A 397 4.63 8.58 27.54
C VAL A 397 4.94 9.90 26.84
N GLU A 398 4.87 9.90 25.50
CA GLU A 398 5.05 11.10 24.69
C GLU A 398 3.94 12.12 24.95
N ILE A 399 2.68 11.66 25.01
CA ILE A 399 1.54 12.56 25.26
C ILE A 399 1.68 13.26 26.62
N ASN A 400 2.06 12.53 27.66
CA ASN A 400 2.25 13.11 29.00
C ASN A 400 3.40 14.12 29.01
N ALA A 401 4.50 13.84 28.28
CA ALA A 401 5.63 14.77 28.15
C ALA A 401 5.25 16.06 27.41
N ILE A 402 4.40 15.96 26.37
CA ILE A 402 3.87 17.11 25.65
C ILE A 402 2.96 17.94 26.56
N HIS A 403 1.98 17.32 27.23
CA HIS A 403 1.01 18.00 28.08
C HIS A 403 1.65 18.60 29.36
N ALA A 404 2.78 18.06 29.82
CA ALA A 404 3.55 18.66 30.90
C ALA A 404 4.17 20.01 30.50
N ILE A 405 4.38 20.24 29.18
CA ILE A 405 4.91 21.49 28.66
C ILE A 405 3.80 22.45 28.23
N ASP A 406 2.80 21.91 27.50
CA ASP A 406 1.69 22.69 26.94
C ASP A 406 0.41 21.83 26.91
N PRO A 407 -0.46 21.96 27.90
CA PRO A 407 -1.69 21.16 28.01
C PRO A 407 -2.75 21.50 26.95
N GLU A 408 -2.62 22.63 26.24
CA GLU A 408 -3.54 23.03 25.18
C GLU A 408 -3.29 22.32 23.84
N ILE A 409 -2.13 21.67 23.68
CA ILE A 409 -1.83 20.89 22.49
C ILE A 409 -2.76 19.68 22.41
N LYS A 410 -3.50 19.58 21.31
CA LYS A 410 -4.32 18.39 21.04
C LYS A 410 -3.42 17.25 20.56
N ALA A 411 -3.25 16.26 21.42
CA ALA A 411 -2.44 15.08 21.10
C ALA A 411 -3.11 13.80 21.60
N LYS A 412 -2.95 12.71 20.85
CA LYS A 412 -3.44 11.37 21.17
C LYS A 412 -2.36 10.31 20.98
N ALA A 413 -2.36 9.31 21.86
CA ALA A 413 -1.58 8.10 21.65
C ALA A 413 -2.27 7.20 20.65
N ILE A 414 -1.55 6.76 19.64
CA ILE A 414 -2.02 5.78 18.64
C ILE A 414 -0.98 4.68 18.48
N PRO A 415 -1.38 3.42 18.22
CA PRO A 415 -0.40 2.35 18.05
C PRO A 415 0.62 2.64 16.96
N ALA A 416 1.91 2.43 17.23
CA ALA A 416 2.95 2.55 16.21
C ALA A 416 2.82 1.49 15.11
N TYR A 417 2.25 0.32 15.46
CA TYR A 417 2.05 -0.80 14.55
C TYR A 417 0.59 -1.20 14.55
N VAL A 418 0.04 -1.50 13.36
CA VAL A 418 -1.36 -1.88 13.21
C VAL A 418 -1.48 -3.05 12.24
N TYR A 419 -1.95 -4.19 12.75
CA TYR A 419 -2.07 -5.42 12.00
C TYR A 419 -3.49 -5.60 11.46
N ASP A 420 -3.62 -6.16 10.27
CA ASP A 420 -4.89 -6.51 9.62
C ASP A 420 -5.11 -8.03 9.53
N HIS A 421 -4.03 -8.80 9.68
CA HIS A 421 -4.07 -10.26 9.76
C HIS A 421 -3.58 -10.71 11.13
N PHE A 422 -4.10 -11.84 11.58
CA PHE A 422 -3.74 -12.41 12.88
C PHE A 422 -3.45 -13.89 12.69
N LEU A 423 -2.42 -14.35 13.40
CA LEU A 423 -2.11 -15.77 13.45
C LEU A 423 -3.25 -16.52 14.17
N GLY A 424 -3.43 -17.79 13.85
CA GLY A 424 -4.32 -18.68 14.61
C GLY A 424 -3.79 -18.93 16.03
N ASP A 425 -4.51 -19.72 16.79
CA ASP A 425 -4.03 -20.15 18.11
C ASP A 425 -2.69 -20.86 17.96
N ILE A 426 -1.68 -20.34 18.68
CA ILE A 426 -0.32 -20.87 18.63
C ILE A 426 -0.27 -22.16 19.46
N GLN A 427 -0.58 -23.27 18.81
CA GLN A 427 -0.46 -24.61 19.38
C GLN A 427 0.90 -25.21 19.04
N GLU A 428 1.97 -24.71 19.66
CA GLU A 428 3.31 -25.21 19.39
C GLU A 428 3.90 -25.96 20.58
N ASP A 429 4.71 -26.95 20.25
CA ASP A 429 5.47 -27.74 21.24
C ASP A 429 6.75 -26.97 21.62
N PHE A 430 6.68 -26.16 22.66
CA PHE A 430 7.81 -25.40 23.18
C PHE A 430 8.99 -26.26 23.60
N ALA A 431 8.81 -27.56 23.78
CA ALA A 431 9.91 -28.50 24.05
C ALA A 431 10.85 -28.67 22.84
N LYS A 432 10.38 -28.38 21.63
CA LYS A 432 11.18 -28.45 20.40
C LYS A 432 11.86 -27.15 20.01
N ARG A 433 11.49 -26.02 20.65
CA ARG A 433 12.10 -24.73 20.37
C ARG A 433 13.43 -24.60 21.10
N GLU A 434 14.43 -24.02 20.43
CA GLU A 434 15.78 -23.88 20.97
C GLU A 434 16.37 -22.47 20.70
N GLY A 435 17.13 -21.96 21.67
CA GLY A 435 17.90 -20.73 21.55
C GLY A 435 17.12 -19.46 21.91
N LEU A 436 17.91 -18.39 21.96
CA LEU A 436 17.45 -17.02 22.20
C LEU A 436 17.51 -16.24 20.90
N LEU A 437 16.59 -15.29 20.72
CA LEU A 437 16.51 -14.45 19.52
C LEU A 437 16.53 -12.97 19.89
N PHE A 438 17.35 -12.18 19.19
CA PHE A 438 17.28 -10.73 19.15
C PHE A 438 17.07 -10.26 17.71
N VAL A 439 16.15 -9.31 17.50
CA VAL A 439 15.88 -8.71 16.19
C VAL A 439 16.02 -7.19 16.26
N GLY A 440 16.83 -6.60 15.35
CA GLY A 440 16.94 -5.13 15.29
C GLY A 440 17.99 -4.62 14.32
N GLY A 441 17.67 -3.57 13.56
CA GLY A 441 18.62 -2.92 12.64
C GLY A 441 19.73 -2.16 13.39
N PHE A 442 20.98 -2.38 13.04
CA PHE A 442 22.16 -1.87 13.76
C PHE A 442 22.60 -0.46 13.32
N ALA A 443 21.91 0.14 12.35
CA ALA A 443 22.01 1.57 12.13
C ALA A 443 21.43 2.40 13.28
N HIS A 444 20.62 1.78 14.15
CA HIS A 444 20.05 2.41 15.34
C HIS A 444 20.92 2.07 16.56
N PRO A 445 21.64 3.06 17.16
CA PRO A 445 22.59 2.81 18.23
C PRO A 445 22.08 2.02 19.43
N PRO A 446 20.83 2.22 19.94
CA PRO A 446 20.29 1.42 21.02
C PRO A 446 20.28 -0.09 20.76
N ASN A 447 20.17 -0.53 19.50
CA ASN A 447 20.17 -1.95 19.17
C ASN A 447 21.58 -2.55 19.27
N ALA A 448 22.59 -1.81 18.82
CA ALA A 448 23.98 -2.24 18.95
C ALA A 448 24.38 -2.32 20.42
N ASP A 449 24.05 -1.31 21.19
CA ASP A 449 24.28 -1.27 22.64
C ASP A 449 23.63 -2.44 23.37
N ALA A 450 22.36 -2.73 23.05
CA ALA A 450 21.63 -3.83 23.67
C ALA A 450 22.29 -5.19 23.44
N VAL A 451 22.71 -5.48 22.20
CA VAL A 451 23.37 -6.75 21.88
C VAL A 451 24.74 -6.85 22.55
N LEU A 452 25.50 -5.76 22.55
CA LEU A 452 26.82 -5.72 23.19
C LEU A 452 26.70 -5.91 24.72
N TRP A 453 25.76 -5.22 25.34
CA TRP A 453 25.49 -5.37 26.77
C TRP A 453 25.03 -6.78 27.12
N PHE A 454 24.07 -7.33 26.37
CA PHE A 454 23.58 -8.69 26.57
C PHE A 454 24.70 -9.72 26.47
N ALA A 455 25.51 -9.63 25.42
CA ALA A 455 26.60 -10.57 25.17
C ALA A 455 27.69 -10.52 26.25
N LYS A 456 27.94 -9.34 26.83
CA LYS A 456 29.01 -9.13 27.82
C LYS A 456 28.56 -9.34 29.26
N GLU A 457 27.36 -8.88 29.61
CA GLU A 457 26.92 -8.79 31.01
C GLU A 457 25.81 -9.77 31.39
N ILE A 458 25.06 -10.32 30.42
CA ILE A 458 23.90 -11.19 30.69
C ILE A 458 24.13 -12.62 30.19
N PHE A 459 24.50 -12.77 28.93
CA PHE A 459 24.64 -14.08 28.28
C PHE A 459 25.66 -15.02 28.97
N PRO A 460 26.77 -14.56 29.55
CA PRO A 460 27.65 -15.44 30.31
C PRO A 460 26.96 -16.14 31.48
N TYR A 461 26.13 -15.43 32.25
CA TYR A 461 25.35 -16.05 33.37
C TYR A 461 24.33 -17.07 32.87
N ILE A 462 23.74 -16.86 31.69
CA ILE A 462 22.82 -17.83 31.07
C ILE A 462 23.61 -19.07 30.67
N ARG A 463 24.79 -18.93 30.07
CA ARG A 463 25.62 -20.04 29.65
C ARG A 463 26.23 -20.86 30.78
N GLU A 464 26.44 -20.27 31.96
CA GLU A 464 26.82 -21.03 33.16
C GLU A 464 25.78 -22.08 33.51
N GLN A 465 24.48 -21.80 33.28
CA GLN A 465 23.37 -22.68 33.59
C GLN A 465 22.91 -23.51 32.38
N LEU A 466 23.09 -23.02 31.17
CA LEU A 466 22.71 -23.62 29.89
C LEU A 466 23.89 -23.60 28.89
N PRO A 467 24.90 -24.48 29.03
CA PRO A 467 26.17 -24.39 28.27
C PRO A 467 26.02 -24.45 26.75
N ASP A 468 25.01 -25.14 26.24
CA ASP A 468 24.79 -25.38 24.81
C ASP A 468 23.82 -24.36 24.16
N ILE A 469 23.29 -23.39 24.94
CA ILE A 469 22.32 -22.42 24.44
C ILE A 469 22.93 -21.55 23.34
N LYS A 470 22.12 -21.27 22.31
CA LYS A 470 22.48 -20.37 21.19
C LYS A 470 21.75 -19.05 21.31
N PHE A 471 22.42 -18.00 20.93
CA PHE A 471 21.89 -16.65 20.84
C PHE A 471 21.96 -16.16 19.39
N TYR A 472 20.82 -16.06 18.74
CA TYR A 472 20.68 -15.61 17.34
C TYR A 472 20.47 -14.10 17.30
N VAL A 473 21.33 -13.41 16.54
CA VAL A 473 21.29 -11.96 16.36
C VAL A 473 20.94 -11.65 14.90
N VAL A 474 19.76 -11.04 14.69
CA VAL A 474 19.20 -10.76 13.37
C VAL A 474 19.06 -9.25 13.17
N GLY A 475 19.46 -8.76 12.01
CA GLY A 475 19.23 -7.37 11.63
C GLY A 475 20.13 -6.86 10.54
N SER A 476 19.72 -5.75 9.92
CA SER A 476 20.48 -5.08 8.86
C SER A 476 21.64 -4.24 9.41
N LYS A 477 22.61 -3.92 8.55
CA LYS A 477 23.75 -3.02 8.85
C LYS A 477 24.56 -3.43 10.08
N VAL A 478 24.85 -4.73 10.19
CA VAL A 478 25.66 -5.28 11.29
C VAL A 478 27.04 -4.63 11.30
N THR A 479 27.44 -4.05 12.45
CA THR A 479 28.74 -3.43 12.64
C THR A 479 29.83 -4.46 12.87
N ASP A 480 31.10 -4.09 12.65
CA ASP A 480 32.21 -5.01 12.88
C ASP A 480 32.36 -5.40 14.36
N GLU A 481 32.00 -4.52 15.28
CA GLU A 481 31.96 -4.79 16.71
C GLU A 481 30.95 -5.91 17.06
N ILE A 482 29.78 -5.92 16.44
CA ILE A 482 28.79 -6.97 16.62
C ILE A 482 29.22 -8.27 15.96
N LYS A 483 29.79 -8.22 14.73
CA LYS A 483 30.35 -9.40 14.08
C LYS A 483 31.42 -10.08 14.92
N ALA A 484 32.23 -9.29 15.61
CA ALA A 484 33.31 -9.80 16.49
C ALA A 484 32.80 -10.56 17.74
N LEU A 485 31.51 -10.47 18.06
CA LEU A 485 30.87 -11.26 19.12
C LEU A 485 30.77 -12.74 18.77
N GLU A 486 30.65 -13.09 17.50
CA GLU A 486 30.61 -14.49 17.05
C GLU A 486 32.00 -15.11 17.11
N GLN A 487 32.20 -16.03 18.03
CA GLN A 487 33.47 -16.75 18.21
C GLN A 487 33.21 -18.26 18.33
N PRO A 488 34.14 -19.11 17.91
CA PRO A 488 33.99 -20.56 18.03
C PRO A 488 33.62 -20.99 19.45
N GLY A 489 32.51 -21.69 19.59
CA GLY A 489 32.07 -22.30 20.85
C GLY A 489 31.40 -21.34 21.85
N ASN A 490 31.24 -20.05 21.57
CA ASN A 490 30.61 -19.12 22.51
C ASN A 490 29.07 -19.06 22.40
N GLY A 491 28.46 -19.76 21.45
CA GLY A 491 27.00 -19.86 21.29
C GLY A 491 26.32 -18.63 20.67
N ILE A 492 27.07 -17.58 20.29
CA ILE A 492 26.52 -16.40 19.60
C ILE A 492 26.58 -16.63 18.10
N ILE A 493 25.46 -16.36 17.39
CA ILE A 493 25.32 -16.54 15.95
C ILE A 493 24.77 -15.26 15.33
N ILE A 494 25.57 -14.61 14.48
CA ILE A 494 25.22 -13.36 13.80
C ILE A 494 24.64 -13.68 12.43
N LYS A 495 23.31 -13.69 12.32
CA LYS A 495 22.59 -14.00 11.07
C LYS A 495 22.63 -12.83 10.06
N GLY A 496 22.75 -11.60 10.53
CA GLY A 496 22.61 -10.43 9.67
C GLY A 496 21.17 -10.20 9.22
N PHE A 497 20.99 -9.62 8.03
CA PHE A 497 19.66 -9.43 7.43
C PHE A 497 19.14 -10.77 6.89
N VAL A 498 17.89 -11.09 7.19
CA VAL A 498 17.18 -12.29 6.74
C VAL A 498 15.88 -11.91 6.04
N SER A 499 15.33 -12.82 5.23
CA SER A 499 14.00 -12.65 4.62
C SER A 499 12.87 -12.68 5.66
N GLU A 500 11.69 -12.17 5.31
CA GLU A 500 10.51 -12.25 6.19
C GLU A 500 10.14 -13.69 6.53
N GLU A 501 10.27 -14.62 5.58
CA GLU A 501 10.03 -16.05 5.79
C GLU A 501 11.03 -16.66 6.79
N GLU A 502 12.33 -16.35 6.64
CA GLU A 502 13.35 -16.81 7.58
C GLU A 502 13.16 -16.19 8.97
N LEU A 503 12.76 -14.92 9.05
CA LEU A 503 12.45 -14.25 10.31
C LEU A 503 11.25 -14.91 11.02
N ALA A 504 10.18 -15.20 10.30
CA ALA A 504 9.02 -15.93 10.84
C ALA A 504 9.42 -17.32 11.36
N ASN A 505 10.27 -18.05 10.60
CA ASN A 505 10.80 -19.34 11.02
C ASN A 505 11.67 -19.24 12.30
N LEU A 506 12.45 -18.16 12.45
CA LEU A 506 13.23 -17.90 13.67
C LEU A 506 12.34 -17.61 14.88
N TYR A 507 11.27 -16.81 14.71
CA TYR A 507 10.27 -16.62 15.78
C TYR A 507 9.57 -17.91 16.18
N ALA A 508 9.31 -18.82 15.23
CA ALA A 508 8.69 -20.11 15.48
C ALA A 508 9.65 -21.13 16.11
N SER A 509 10.96 -21.09 15.80
CA SER A 509 11.95 -22.06 16.24
C SER A 509 12.73 -21.64 17.49
N CYS A 510 12.95 -20.34 17.72
CA CYS A 510 13.59 -19.85 18.92
C CYS A 510 12.63 -19.89 20.12
N LYS A 511 13.16 -20.24 21.30
CA LYS A 511 12.33 -20.46 22.48
C LYS A 511 11.99 -19.16 23.22
N VAL A 512 12.95 -18.23 23.33
CA VAL A 512 12.77 -16.96 24.03
C VAL A 512 13.35 -15.82 23.19
N VAL A 513 12.58 -14.73 23.07
CA VAL A 513 13.04 -13.47 22.48
C VAL A 513 13.57 -12.59 23.62
N VAL A 514 14.77 -12.04 23.45
CA VAL A 514 15.40 -11.13 24.41
C VAL A 514 15.52 -9.73 23.81
N VAL A 515 15.04 -8.71 24.53
CA VAL A 515 15.10 -7.31 24.07
C VAL A 515 15.71 -6.42 25.15
N PRO A 516 17.03 -6.51 25.40
CA PRO A 516 17.72 -5.88 26.52
C PRO A 516 18.13 -4.42 26.22
N LEU A 517 17.16 -3.55 25.93
CA LEU A 517 17.42 -2.14 25.61
C LEU A 517 17.68 -1.33 26.88
N ARG A 518 18.79 -0.59 26.93
CA ARG A 518 19.13 0.29 28.06
C ARG A 518 18.63 1.73 27.87
N TYR A 519 18.45 2.17 26.63
CA TYR A 519 17.92 3.48 26.30
C TYR A 519 17.15 3.46 24.97
N GLY A 520 16.40 4.53 24.71
CA GLY A 520 15.58 4.72 23.55
C GLY A 520 14.25 5.39 23.91
N ALA A 521 13.50 5.88 22.94
CA ALA A 521 12.18 6.43 23.13
C ALA A 521 11.15 5.70 22.23
N GLY A 522 9.87 5.89 22.50
CA GLY A 522 8.76 5.32 21.73
C GLY A 522 8.55 3.82 21.93
N VAL A 523 7.48 3.31 21.31
CA VAL A 523 7.13 1.88 21.32
C VAL A 523 8.14 1.06 20.53
N LYS A 524 8.64 0.00 21.12
CA LYS A 524 9.66 -0.86 20.51
C LYS A 524 9.03 -1.90 19.58
N GLY A 525 9.10 -1.65 18.28
CA GLY A 525 8.50 -2.52 17.25
C GLY A 525 8.89 -3.99 17.35
N LYS A 526 10.15 -4.27 17.72
CA LYS A 526 10.64 -5.64 17.92
C LYS A 526 9.93 -6.39 19.04
N VAL A 527 9.49 -5.67 20.09
CA VAL A 527 8.69 -6.27 21.17
C VAL A 527 7.28 -6.56 20.67
N VAL A 528 6.64 -5.61 20.00
CA VAL A 528 5.31 -5.79 19.40
C VAL A 528 5.32 -6.91 18.37
N GLU A 529 6.36 -7.00 17.54
CA GLU A 529 6.52 -8.04 16.53
C GLU A 529 6.72 -9.43 17.16
N ALA A 530 7.48 -9.52 18.25
CA ALA A 530 7.63 -10.77 18.99
C ALA A 530 6.31 -11.21 19.65
N ILE A 531 5.51 -10.29 20.21
CA ILE A 531 4.16 -10.58 20.71
C ILE A 531 3.25 -11.05 19.57
N TYR A 532 3.30 -10.39 18.41
CA TYR A 532 2.52 -10.78 17.23
C TYR A 532 2.85 -12.22 16.78
N ASN A 533 4.13 -12.59 16.80
CA ASN A 533 4.57 -13.95 16.45
C ASN A 533 4.38 -14.97 17.59
N GLY A 534 3.81 -14.58 18.73
CA GLY A 534 3.57 -15.47 19.86
C GLY A 534 4.85 -16.05 20.44
N ALA A 535 5.90 -15.26 20.52
CA ALA A 535 7.16 -15.68 21.13
C ALA A 535 7.19 -15.29 22.62
N PRO A 536 7.66 -16.15 23.54
CA PRO A 536 7.98 -15.76 24.91
C PRO A 536 9.04 -14.67 24.93
N ILE A 537 8.81 -13.58 25.69
CA ILE A 537 9.67 -12.38 25.66
C ILE A 537 10.13 -12.03 27.05
N ILE A 538 11.42 -11.67 27.15
CA ILE A 538 11.95 -10.93 28.28
C ILE A 538 12.62 -9.64 27.79
N THR A 539 12.34 -8.51 28.44
CA THR A 539 12.84 -7.21 28.04
C THR A 539 13.15 -6.34 29.28
N THR A 540 13.74 -5.18 29.05
CA THR A 540 13.94 -4.15 30.09
C THR A 540 12.71 -3.24 30.19
N SER A 541 12.67 -2.39 31.23
CA SER A 541 11.66 -1.33 31.35
C SER A 541 11.66 -0.40 30.14
N THR A 542 12.84 -0.11 29.58
CA THR A 542 13.00 0.64 28.33
C THR A 542 12.37 -0.08 27.14
N GLY A 543 12.55 -1.41 27.05
CA GLY A 543 11.97 -2.20 25.96
C GLY A 543 10.45 -2.32 26.03
N ALA A 544 9.88 -2.35 27.25
CA ALA A 544 8.46 -2.42 27.51
C ALA A 544 7.73 -1.06 27.41
N GLU A 545 8.49 0.04 27.34
CA GLU A 545 7.96 1.40 27.40
C GLU A 545 6.89 1.67 26.34
N GLY A 546 5.76 2.22 26.77
CA GLY A 546 4.66 2.63 25.88
C GLY A 546 3.78 1.49 25.37
N ILE A 547 4.07 0.24 25.72
CA ILE A 547 3.25 -0.92 25.39
C ILE A 547 2.22 -1.11 26.51
N PRO A 548 0.91 -1.07 26.22
CA PRO A 548 -0.12 -1.11 27.26
C PRO A 548 -0.21 -2.50 27.92
N GLN A 549 -0.41 -2.56 29.26
CA GLN A 549 -0.66 -3.80 30.01
C GLN A 549 0.30 -4.94 29.66
N VAL A 550 1.56 -4.60 29.49
CA VAL A 550 2.62 -5.45 28.92
C VAL A 550 2.94 -6.68 29.78
N GLU A 551 2.69 -6.61 31.08
CA GLU A 551 2.95 -7.69 32.04
C GLU A 551 2.13 -8.97 31.78
N GLN A 552 1.09 -8.86 30.94
CA GLN A 552 0.26 -10.01 30.54
C GLN A 552 0.94 -10.89 29.49
N VAL A 553 1.88 -10.35 28.72
CA VAL A 553 2.44 -10.99 27.51
C VAL A 553 3.96 -11.06 27.48
N LEU A 554 4.66 -10.47 28.45
CA LEU A 554 6.12 -10.52 28.53
C LEU A 554 6.64 -10.33 29.95
N GLU A 555 7.93 -10.57 30.16
CA GLU A 555 8.64 -10.28 31.40
C GLU A 555 9.50 -9.03 31.30
N VAL A 556 9.58 -8.26 32.39
CA VAL A 556 10.41 -7.05 32.48
C VAL A 556 11.47 -7.24 33.57
N GLU A 557 12.72 -6.89 33.24
CA GLU A 557 13.83 -6.90 34.20
C GLU A 557 14.96 -6.00 33.72
N ASP A 558 15.52 -5.20 34.61
CA ASP A 558 16.61 -4.27 34.29
C ASP A 558 17.99 -4.71 34.86
N ASP A 559 17.99 -5.51 35.95
CA ASP A 559 19.24 -6.02 36.52
C ASP A 559 19.81 -7.18 35.70
N PRO A 560 21.08 -7.10 35.23
CA PRO A 560 21.66 -8.09 34.31
C PRO A 560 21.59 -9.54 34.82
N LYS A 561 21.89 -9.73 36.10
CA LYS A 561 21.92 -11.09 36.69
C LYS A 561 20.51 -11.65 36.85
N THR A 562 19.57 -10.83 37.34
CA THR A 562 18.17 -11.20 37.47
C THR A 562 17.54 -11.42 36.09
N PHE A 563 17.91 -10.65 35.07
CA PHE A 563 17.51 -10.86 33.70
C PHE A 563 17.96 -12.23 33.18
N ALA A 564 19.21 -12.59 33.45
CA ALA A 564 19.75 -13.92 33.10
C ALA A 564 18.97 -15.04 33.81
N ASP A 565 18.77 -14.93 35.12
CA ASP A 565 18.05 -15.94 35.91
C ASP A 565 16.60 -16.11 35.44
N LYS A 566 15.88 -15.01 35.18
CA LYS A 566 14.52 -15.05 34.58
C LYS A 566 14.52 -15.66 33.17
N THR A 567 15.52 -15.34 32.36
CA THR A 567 15.66 -15.94 31.02
C THR A 567 15.83 -17.45 31.09
N VAL A 568 16.67 -17.94 32.00
CA VAL A 568 16.88 -19.37 32.21
C VAL A 568 15.61 -20.05 32.73
N ALA A 569 14.95 -19.45 33.72
CA ALA A 569 13.70 -19.97 34.29
C ALA A 569 12.61 -20.07 33.20
N LEU A 570 12.42 -19.03 32.38
CA LEU A 570 11.48 -19.02 31.27
C LEU A 570 11.85 -20.07 30.20
N TYR A 571 13.16 -20.20 29.86
CA TYR A 571 13.63 -21.15 28.88
C TYR A 571 13.40 -22.62 29.31
N GLN A 572 13.46 -22.91 30.59
CA GLN A 572 13.27 -24.29 31.14
C GLN A 572 11.80 -24.64 31.37
N ASP A 573 10.90 -23.65 31.45
CA ASP A 573 9.47 -23.83 31.74
C ASP A 573 8.60 -23.73 30.48
N ASN A 574 8.31 -24.90 29.86
CA ASN A 574 7.48 -24.98 28.65
C ASN A 574 6.03 -24.54 28.90
N ASP A 575 5.49 -24.78 30.11
CA ASP A 575 4.11 -24.44 30.42
C ASP A 575 3.97 -22.92 30.61
N ARG A 576 4.96 -22.27 31.20
CA ARG A 576 5.02 -20.81 31.29
C ARG A 576 5.20 -20.16 29.93
N CYS A 577 6.06 -20.70 29.06
CA CYS A 577 6.17 -20.27 27.67
C CYS A 577 4.81 -20.32 26.96
N ARG A 578 4.09 -21.42 27.11
CA ARG A 578 2.75 -21.60 26.53
C ARG A 578 1.75 -20.58 27.09
N GLN A 579 1.67 -20.43 28.41
CA GLN A 579 0.79 -19.45 29.05
C GLN A 579 1.08 -18.01 28.58
N MET A 580 2.33 -17.63 28.44
CA MET A 580 2.71 -16.30 27.95
C MET A 580 2.26 -16.09 26.49
N CYS A 581 2.26 -17.12 25.67
CA CYS A 581 1.84 -17.05 24.27
C CYS A 581 0.31 -17.19 24.09
N GLU A 582 -0.35 -17.84 25.06
CA GLU A 582 -1.80 -17.85 25.11
C GLU A 582 -2.33 -16.43 25.26
N GLY A 583 -3.22 -16.02 24.36
CA GLY A 583 -3.80 -14.67 24.41
C GLY A 583 -3.00 -13.59 23.71
N THR A 584 -1.75 -13.83 23.22
CA THR A 584 -1.00 -12.82 22.46
C THR A 584 -1.78 -12.35 21.23
N GLN A 585 -2.47 -13.24 20.52
CA GLN A 585 -3.30 -12.86 19.37
C GLN A 585 -4.51 -12.02 19.78
N LYS A 586 -5.12 -12.30 20.94
CA LYS A 586 -6.17 -11.45 21.51
C LYS A 586 -5.61 -10.08 21.88
N TYR A 587 -4.47 -10.05 22.55
CA TYR A 587 -3.78 -8.83 22.95
C TYR A 587 -3.42 -7.96 21.74
N ILE A 588 -2.86 -8.54 20.65
CA ILE A 588 -2.57 -7.82 19.41
C ILE A 588 -3.86 -7.27 18.78
N ARG A 589 -4.95 -8.04 18.76
CA ARG A 589 -6.26 -7.55 18.26
C ARG A 589 -6.79 -6.37 19.06
N GLU A 590 -6.62 -6.39 20.37
CA GLU A 590 -7.10 -5.33 21.26
C GLU A 590 -6.27 -4.05 21.15
N HIS A 591 -4.94 -4.16 21.10
CA HIS A 591 -4.03 -3.03 21.23
C HIS A 591 -3.36 -2.59 19.92
N PHE A 592 -3.20 -3.50 18.95
CA PHE A 592 -2.41 -3.27 17.75
C PHE A 592 -3.15 -3.67 16.46
N SER A 593 -4.48 -3.64 16.44
CA SER A 593 -5.26 -3.87 15.21
C SER A 593 -5.55 -2.56 14.48
N MET A 594 -5.74 -2.64 13.16
CA MET A 594 -6.20 -1.51 12.36
C MET A 594 -7.56 -0.98 12.84
N ASP A 595 -8.48 -1.85 13.24
CA ASP A 595 -9.80 -1.44 13.73
C ASP A 595 -9.72 -0.78 15.10
N GLY A 596 -8.83 -1.27 15.99
CA GLY A 596 -8.55 -0.64 17.28
C GLY A 596 -7.95 0.75 17.13
N ALA A 597 -6.93 0.88 16.27
CA ALA A 597 -6.31 2.17 15.95
C ALA A 597 -7.32 3.16 15.36
N TRP A 598 -8.15 2.69 14.42
CA TRP A 598 -9.16 3.52 13.76
C TRP A 598 -10.16 4.11 14.76
N LYS A 599 -10.66 3.33 15.70
CA LYS A 599 -11.59 3.81 16.76
C LYS A 599 -11.04 4.98 17.57
N VAL A 600 -9.72 5.07 17.73
CA VAL A 600 -9.07 6.18 18.45
C VAL A 600 -9.07 7.46 17.63
N ILE A 601 -8.97 7.36 16.30
CA ILE A 601 -8.72 8.50 15.40
C ILE A 601 -9.90 8.87 14.49
N GLU A 602 -10.95 8.04 14.36
CA GLU A 602 -12.02 8.26 13.36
C GLU A 602 -12.73 9.60 13.50
N GLU A 603 -12.91 10.09 14.73
CA GLU A 603 -13.52 11.41 14.98
C GLU A 603 -12.64 12.54 14.45
N ASP A 604 -11.32 12.37 14.47
CA ASP A 604 -10.38 13.37 14.00
C ASP A 604 -10.36 13.47 12.46
N PHE A 605 -10.83 12.42 11.76
CA PHE A 605 -11.01 12.38 10.31
C PHE A 605 -12.43 12.74 9.87
N SER A 606 -13.36 12.98 10.80
CA SER A 606 -14.65 13.59 10.50
C SER A 606 -14.45 15.10 10.23
N ARG A 607 -15.26 15.67 9.37
CA ARG A 607 -15.22 17.13 9.09
C ARG A 607 -15.64 17.94 10.30
#